data_7cbcad4dcad06f129e832d79841af21d
#
_entry.id   7cbcad4dcad06f129e832d79841af21d
#
_cell.length_a   1.000
_cell.length_b   1.000
_cell.length_c   1.000
_cell.angle_alpha   90.00
_cell.angle_beta   90.00
_cell.angle_gamma   90.00
#
_symmetry.space_group_name_H-M   'P 1'
#
loop_
_entity.id
_entity.type
_entity.pdbx_description
1 polymer ?
#
loop_
_entity_poly.entity_id
_entity_poly.type
_entity_poly.pdbx_seq_one_letter_code
_entity_poly.pdbx_strand_id
1 'polypeptide(L)'
;MPNQQQNPFHIGLRTFKTAVSAFICILLFKVLHRGSPMLAVLSAVFSLRTDHKQTWKFGIARFFGNMSGGVLAILLLQSYRYFTLPDYADLLLVPLGIILLILFCNRFNKTAVINSSATFLVIFYTIEAAVNVEYAIQRVLDTLMGAVIAMIVNRLLPSPHLEEK
;
A
#
# COMPACT_ATOMS: atom_id res chain seq x y z
N MET A 1 -23.84 34.89 -10.23
CA MET A 1 -22.88 33.83 -10.04
C MET A 1 -23.53 32.54 -10.56
N PRO A 2 -23.09 31.95 -11.68
CA PRO A 2 -23.72 30.76 -12.22
C PRO A 2 -23.25 29.57 -11.39
N ASN A 3 -24.22 28.89 -10.82
CA ASN A 3 -24.10 27.64 -10.09
C ASN A 3 -23.65 26.55 -11.08
N GLN A 4 -22.36 26.24 -11.11
CA GLN A 4 -21.87 25.07 -11.86
C GLN A 4 -22.38 23.82 -11.12
N GLN A 5 -23.52 23.32 -11.54
CA GLN A 5 -23.96 21.95 -11.26
C GLN A 5 -22.89 21.01 -11.82
N GLN A 6 -21.97 20.57 -10.95
CA GLN A 6 -21.05 19.51 -11.28
C GLN A 6 -21.88 18.26 -11.54
N ASN A 7 -21.94 17.81 -12.78
CA ASN A 7 -22.56 16.56 -13.16
C ASN A 7 -21.90 15.43 -12.33
N PRO A 8 -22.67 14.70 -11.50
CA PRO A 8 -22.11 13.68 -10.61
C PRO A 8 -21.44 12.50 -11.34
N PHE A 9 -21.62 12.39 -12.65
CA PHE A 9 -21.04 11.34 -13.50
C PHE A 9 -19.85 11.79 -14.34
N HIS A 10 -19.20 12.88 -14.00
CA HIS A 10 -18.01 13.32 -14.75
C HIS A 10 -16.85 12.35 -14.45
N ILE A 11 -16.55 11.47 -15.41
CA ILE A 11 -15.37 10.58 -15.34
C ILE A 11 -14.14 11.48 -15.52
N GLY A 12 -13.57 11.93 -14.41
CA GLY A 12 -12.35 12.73 -14.41
C GLY A 12 -11.13 11.89 -14.85
N LEU A 13 -10.11 12.55 -15.35
CA LEU A 13 -8.86 11.92 -15.78
C LEU A 13 -8.21 11.04 -14.69
N ARG A 14 -8.38 11.39 -13.42
CA ARG A 14 -7.94 10.57 -12.29
C ARG A 14 -8.65 9.22 -12.26
N THR A 15 -9.97 9.20 -12.45
CA THR A 15 -10.75 7.95 -12.46
C THR A 15 -10.31 7.05 -13.61
N PHE A 16 -10.10 7.63 -14.80
CA PHE A 16 -9.57 6.88 -15.94
C PHE A 16 -8.19 6.29 -15.67
N LYS A 17 -7.24 7.08 -15.16
CA LYS A 17 -5.91 6.59 -14.78
C LYS A 17 -5.97 5.48 -13.74
N THR A 18 -6.88 5.58 -12.77
CA THR A 18 -7.07 4.57 -11.74
C THR A 18 -7.56 3.25 -12.35
N ALA A 19 -8.54 3.33 -13.25
CA ALA A 19 -9.06 2.15 -13.96
C ALA A 19 -7.98 1.49 -14.83
N VAL A 20 -7.19 2.28 -15.57
CA VAL A 20 -6.07 1.77 -16.37
C VAL A 20 -5.01 1.10 -15.48
N SER A 21 -4.65 1.71 -14.35
CA SER A 21 -3.69 1.13 -13.40
C SER A 21 -4.18 -0.20 -12.83
N ALA A 22 -5.47 -0.26 -12.46
CA ALA A 22 -6.09 -1.49 -11.97
C ALA A 22 -6.09 -2.59 -13.04
N PHE A 23 -6.45 -2.24 -14.28
CA PHE A 23 -6.43 -3.17 -15.41
C PHE A 23 -5.02 -3.74 -15.64
N ILE A 24 -3.99 -2.88 -15.66
CA ILE A 24 -2.59 -3.31 -15.84
C ILE A 24 -2.16 -4.23 -14.69
N CYS A 25 -2.52 -3.93 -13.44
CA CYS A 25 -2.21 -4.80 -12.30
C CYS A 25 -2.84 -6.19 -12.48
N ILE A 26 -4.12 -6.26 -12.84
CA ILE A 26 -4.83 -7.52 -13.03
C ILE A 26 -4.20 -8.32 -14.18
N LEU A 27 -3.93 -7.66 -15.31
CA LEU A 27 -3.31 -8.28 -16.47
C LEU A 27 -1.93 -8.85 -16.13
N LEU A 28 -1.09 -8.05 -15.44
CA LEU A 28 0.26 -8.47 -15.04
C LEU A 28 0.21 -9.70 -14.13
N PHE A 29 -0.70 -9.72 -13.15
CA PHE A 29 -0.83 -10.86 -12.25
C PHE A 29 -1.31 -12.12 -12.95
N LYS A 30 -2.20 -11.99 -13.94
CA LYS A 30 -2.63 -13.13 -14.80
C LYS A 30 -1.48 -13.66 -15.64
N VAL A 31 -0.70 -12.78 -16.28
CA VAL A 31 0.44 -13.18 -17.12
C VAL A 31 1.55 -13.84 -16.30
N LEU A 32 1.81 -13.32 -15.09
CA LEU A 32 2.83 -13.87 -14.17
C LEU A 32 2.35 -15.10 -13.40
N HIS A 33 1.11 -15.54 -13.61
CA HIS A 33 0.48 -16.62 -12.85
C HIS A 33 0.60 -16.44 -11.32
N ARG A 34 0.63 -15.18 -10.86
CA ARG A 34 0.62 -14.84 -9.44
C ARG A 34 -0.81 -14.92 -8.91
N GLY A 35 -0.97 -15.16 -7.62
CA GLY A 35 -2.28 -15.29 -6.98
C GLY A 35 -3.18 -14.05 -7.11
N SER A 36 -3.85 -13.65 -6.05
CA SER A 36 -4.81 -12.53 -6.09
C SER A 36 -4.13 -11.18 -6.34
N PRO A 37 -4.55 -10.40 -7.36
CA PRO A 37 -4.03 -9.07 -7.63
C PRO A 37 -4.52 -8.00 -6.65
N MET A 38 -5.32 -8.36 -5.66
CA MET A 38 -6.06 -7.45 -4.77
C MET A 38 -5.15 -6.40 -4.14
N LEU A 39 -4.01 -6.79 -3.58
CA LEU A 39 -3.10 -5.85 -2.91
C LEU A 39 -2.40 -4.92 -3.89
N ALA A 40 -2.05 -5.40 -5.08
CA ALA A 40 -1.48 -4.56 -6.13
C ALA A 40 -2.50 -3.52 -6.63
N VAL A 41 -3.74 -3.94 -6.87
CA VAL A 41 -4.82 -3.04 -7.30
C VAL A 41 -5.11 -1.98 -6.22
N LEU A 42 -5.28 -2.39 -4.96
CA LEU A 42 -5.47 -1.45 -3.85
C LEU A 42 -4.31 -0.47 -3.73
N SER A 43 -3.09 -0.96 -3.87
CA SER A 43 -1.90 -0.12 -3.82
C SER A 43 -1.86 0.89 -4.96
N ALA A 44 -2.23 0.49 -6.18
CA ALA A 44 -2.32 1.37 -7.33
C ALA A 44 -3.38 2.46 -7.12
N VAL A 45 -4.58 2.08 -6.69
CA VAL A 45 -5.69 3.01 -6.41
C VAL A 45 -5.30 4.06 -5.36
N PHE A 46 -4.67 3.63 -4.26
CA PHE A 46 -4.30 4.55 -3.19
C PHE A 46 -3.06 5.40 -3.49
N SER A 47 -2.16 4.94 -4.34
CA SER A 47 -0.96 5.69 -4.72
C SER A 47 -1.25 6.77 -5.75
N LEU A 48 -2.25 6.57 -6.62
CA LEU A 48 -2.53 7.46 -7.72
C LEU A 48 -3.19 8.76 -7.24
N ARG A 49 -2.60 9.88 -7.59
CA ARG A 49 -3.05 11.23 -7.30
C ARG A 49 -3.17 12.03 -8.59
N THR A 50 -3.81 13.18 -8.53
CA THR A 50 -3.92 14.11 -9.67
C THR A 50 -2.58 14.69 -10.09
N ASP A 51 -1.72 14.98 -9.12
CA ASP A 51 -0.39 15.54 -9.33
C ASP A 51 0.71 14.45 -9.31
N HIS A 52 1.70 14.59 -10.21
CA HIS A 52 2.84 13.67 -10.29
C HIS A 52 3.71 13.68 -9.02
N LYS A 53 3.97 14.87 -8.46
CA LYS A 53 4.77 14.99 -7.24
C LYS A 53 4.11 14.29 -6.06
N GLN A 54 2.78 14.42 -5.94
CA GLN A 54 2.01 13.72 -4.91
C GLN A 54 2.00 12.21 -5.14
N THR A 55 1.78 11.75 -6.38
CA THR A 55 1.81 10.31 -6.71
C THR A 55 3.16 9.70 -6.36
N TRP A 56 4.26 10.37 -6.68
CA TRP A 56 5.61 9.93 -6.31
C TRP A 56 5.81 9.88 -4.79
N LYS A 57 5.40 10.93 -4.08
CA LYS A 57 5.48 10.99 -2.61
C LYS A 57 4.70 9.85 -1.95
N PHE A 58 3.48 9.58 -2.41
CA PHE A 58 2.66 8.48 -1.89
C PHE A 58 3.21 7.11 -2.29
N GLY A 59 3.78 6.97 -3.48
CA GLY A 59 4.46 5.74 -3.91
C GLY A 59 5.65 5.40 -3.02
N ILE A 60 6.52 6.38 -2.74
CA ILE A 60 7.66 6.20 -1.81
C ILE A 60 7.17 5.91 -0.39
N ALA A 61 6.13 6.59 0.07
CA ALA A 61 5.56 6.34 1.39
C ALA A 61 5.01 4.90 1.50
N ARG A 62 4.43 4.36 0.42
CA ARG A 62 4.01 2.97 0.36
C ARG A 62 5.20 2.01 0.39
N PHE A 63 6.22 2.29 -0.40
CA PHE A 63 7.44 1.48 -0.38
C PHE A 63 8.01 1.40 1.04
N PHE A 64 8.27 2.56 1.64
CA PHE A 64 8.85 2.65 2.97
C PHE A 64 7.94 2.03 4.05
N GLY A 65 6.63 2.31 3.98
CA GLY A 65 5.66 1.76 4.91
C GLY A 65 5.52 0.24 4.82
N ASN A 66 5.43 -0.30 3.60
CA ASN A 66 5.33 -1.74 3.39
C ASN A 66 6.59 -2.48 3.86
N MET A 67 7.77 -1.92 3.58
CA MET A 67 9.04 -2.49 4.05
C MET A 67 9.12 -2.48 5.57
N SER A 68 8.87 -1.34 6.22
CA SER A 68 8.97 -1.23 7.68
C SER A 68 7.91 -2.07 8.39
N GLY A 69 6.64 -2.04 7.91
CA GLY A 69 5.57 -2.85 8.46
C GLY A 69 5.80 -4.34 8.28
N GLY A 70 6.28 -4.75 7.09
CA GLY A 70 6.60 -6.15 6.80
C GLY A 70 7.74 -6.69 7.64
N VAL A 71 8.83 -5.93 7.76
CA VAL A 71 9.98 -6.33 8.59
C VAL A 71 9.57 -6.50 10.05
N LEU A 72 8.84 -5.53 10.62
CA LEU A 72 8.41 -5.63 12.01
C LEU A 72 7.45 -6.80 12.23
N ALA A 73 6.51 -7.04 11.30
CA ALA A 73 5.61 -8.18 11.39
C ALA A 73 6.36 -9.52 11.43
N ILE A 74 7.34 -9.70 10.53
CA ILE A 74 8.17 -10.90 10.49
C ILE A 74 8.95 -11.08 11.80
N LEU A 75 9.56 -10.01 12.32
CA LEU A 75 10.34 -10.05 13.57
C LEU A 75 9.45 -10.44 14.77
N LEU A 76 8.26 -9.85 14.88
CA LEU A 76 7.32 -10.18 15.96
C LEU A 76 6.76 -11.60 15.82
N LEU A 77 6.42 -12.04 14.60
CA LEU A 77 5.97 -13.43 14.37
C LEU A 77 7.06 -14.45 14.72
N GLN A 78 8.31 -14.17 14.36
CA GLN A 78 9.43 -15.05 14.76
C GLN A 78 9.63 -15.07 16.28
N SER A 79 9.55 -13.91 16.92
CA SER A 79 9.63 -13.81 18.39
C SER A 79 8.48 -14.56 19.06
N TYR A 80 7.26 -14.42 18.53
CA TYR A 80 6.07 -15.14 19.01
C TYR A 80 6.26 -16.66 18.97
N ARG A 81 6.85 -17.17 17.89
CA ARG A 81 7.15 -18.60 17.72
C ARG A 81 8.30 -19.09 18.61
N TYR A 82 9.37 -18.29 18.71
CA TYR A 82 10.55 -18.66 19.49
C TYR A 82 10.25 -18.77 20.99
N PHE A 83 9.45 -17.84 21.51
CA PHE A 83 9.09 -17.80 22.93
C PHE A 83 7.83 -18.62 23.27
N THR A 84 7.21 -19.32 22.30
CA THR A 84 5.94 -20.05 22.48
C THR A 84 4.92 -19.25 23.30
N LEU A 85 4.70 -17.99 22.90
CA LEU A 85 3.83 -17.07 23.63
C LEU A 85 2.38 -17.56 23.55
N PRO A 86 1.59 -17.35 24.61
CA PRO A 86 0.17 -17.70 24.62
C PRO A 86 -0.63 -16.85 23.65
N ASP A 87 -1.79 -17.35 23.18
CA ASP A 87 -2.63 -16.74 22.15
C ASP A 87 -3.06 -15.30 22.47
N TYR A 88 -3.17 -14.95 23.76
CA TYR A 88 -3.51 -13.58 24.19
C TYR A 88 -2.33 -12.59 24.17
N ALA A 89 -1.12 -13.03 23.83
CA ALA A 89 0.05 -12.14 23.75
C ALA A 89 -0.07 -11.10 22.62
N ASP A 90 -0.86 -11.39 21.59
CA ASP A 90 -1.16 -10.45 20.51
C ASP A 90 -1.83 -9.16 21.02
N LEU A 91 -2.62 -9.25 22.10
CA LEU A 91 -3.27 -8.12 22.75
C LEU A 91 -2.29 -7.01 23.17
N LEU A 92 -1.06 -7.39 23.52
CA LEU A 92 -0.01 -6.43 23.88
C LEU A 92 0.99 -6.22 22.74
N LEU A 93 1.37 -7.26 22.03
CA LEU A 93 2.39 -7.19 20.98
C LEU A 93 1.94 -6.34 19.79
N VAL A 94 0.67 -6.44 19.39
CA VAL A 94 0.16 -5.70 18.24
C VAL A 94 0.09 -4.18 18.52
N PRO A 95 -0.49 -3.71 19.63
CA PRO A 95 -0.45 -2.28 19.97
C PRO A 95 0.98 -1.74 20.14
N LEU A 96 1.87 -2.49 20.79
CA LEU A 96 3.28 -2.09 20.91
C LEU A 96 3.96 -2.00 19.54
N GLY A 97 3.73 -2.96 18.66
CA GLY A 97 4.23 -2.94 17.28
C GLY A 97 3.74 -1.72 16.51
N ILE A 98 2.46 -1.36 16.64
CA ILE A 98 1.90 -0.16 16.01
C ILE A 98 2.57 1.12 16.56
N ILE A 99 2.75 1.21 17.88
CA ILE A 99 3.44 2.36 18.50
C ILE A 99 4.86 2.49 17.95
N LEU A 100 5.61 1.40 17.89
CA LEU A 100 6.97 1.39 17.33
C LEU A 100 6.99 1.85 15.87
N LEU A 101 6.04 1.37 15.05
CA LEU A 101 5.91 1.81 13.66
C LEU A 101 5.58 3.29 13.53
N ILE A 102 4.67 3.79 14.36
CA ILE A 102 4.31 5.22 14.36
C ILE A 102 5.54 6.07 14.70
N LEU A 103 6.27 5.72 15.76
CA LEU A 103 7.48 6.43 16.16
C LEU A 103 8.55 6.39 15.07
N PHE A 104 8.79 5.22 14.49
CA PHE A 104 9.74 5.04 13.40
C PHE A 104 9.35 5.84 12.15
N CYS A 105 8.10 5.70 11.70
CA CYS A 105 7.63 6.42 10.52
C CYS A 105 7.59 7.94 10.75
N ASN A 106 7.23 8.40 11.94
CA ASN A 106 7.24 9.84 12.26
C ASN A 106 8.65 10.45 12.16
N ARG A 107 9.68 9.66 12.43
CA ARG A 107 11.08 10.11 12.32
C ARG A 107 11.55 10.20 10.87
N PHE A 108 11.13 9.27 10.00
CA PHE A 108 11.66 9.15 8.64
C PHE A 108 10.66 9.57 7.54
N ASN A 109 9.42 9.13 7.62
CA ASN A 109 8.39 9.42 6.63
C ASN A 109 6.98 9.35 7.23
N LYS A 110 6.47 10.48 7.69
CA LYS A 110 5.14 10.58 8.32
C LYS A 110 3.99 10.05 7.45
N THR A 111 4.11 10.18 6.13
CA THR A 111 3.08 9.71 5.19
C THR A 111 3.01 8.17 5.13
N ALA A 112 4.05 7.47 5.59
CA ALA A 112 4.13 6.02 5.57
C ALA A 112 3.40 5.33 6.74
N VAL A 113 3.02 6.06 7.80
CA VAL A 113 2.40 5.50 9.04
C VAL A 113 1.23 4.57 8.73
N ILE A 114 0.26 5.06 7.94
CA ILE A 114 -0.94 4.28 7.62
C ILE A 114 -0.58 3.01 6.85
N ASN A 115 0.33 3.12 5.89
CA ASN A 115 0.73 1.97 5.08
C ASN A 115 1.53 0.94 5.88
N SER A 116 2.41 1.38 6.78
CA SER A 116 3.21 0.48 7.62
C SER A 116 2.33 -0.29 8.61
N SER A 117 1.40 0.41 9.28
CA SER A 117 0.47 -0.23 10.20
C SER A 117 -0.47 -1.20 9.50
N ALA A 118 -1.01 -0.82 8.33
CA ALA A 118 -1.86 -1.71 7.55
C ALA A 118 -1.12 -2.97 7.08
N THR A 119 0.11 -2.84 6.56
CA THR A 119 0.92 -3.97 6.13
C THR A 119 1.30 -4.86 7.30
N PHE A 120 1.68 -4.27 8.43
CA PHE A 120 1.97 -4.99 9.66
C PHE A 120 0.78 -5.85 10.11
N LEU A 121 -0.42 -5.25 10.20
CA LEU A 121 -1.64 -5.98 10.63
C LEU A 121 -2.03 -7.08 9.65
N VAL A 122 -1.99 -6.80 8.34
CA VAL A 122 -2.30 -7.80 7.32
C VAL A 122 -1.35 -8.99 7.44
N ILE A 123 -0.05 -8.76 7.55
CA ILE A 123 0.93 -9.84 7.68
C ILE A 123 0.75 -10.58 9.00
N PHE A 124 0.60 -9.87 10.10
CA PHE A 124 0.51 -10.47 11.44
C PHE A 124 -0.72 -11.38 11.58
N TYR A 125 -1.90 -10.96 11.09
CA TYR A 125 -3.15 -11.71 11.25
C TYR A 125 -3.50 -12.62 10.07
N THR A 126 -2.98 -12.39 8.87
CA THR A 126 -3.30 -13.24 7.70
C THR A 126 -2.37 -14.45 7.60
N ILE A 127 -1.18 -14.36 8.18
CA ILE A 127 -0.23 -15.46 8.20
C ILE A 127 -0.58 -16.35 9.39
N GLU A 128 -1.37 -17.39 9.16
CA GLU A 128 -1.43 -18.51 10.09
C GLU A 128 -0.01 -19.03 10.33
N ALA A 129 0.29 -19.40 11.57
CA ALA A 129 1.62 -19.67 12.09
C ALA A 129 2.49 -20.68 11.29
N ALA A 130 1.94 -21.30 10.26
CA ALA A 130 2.61 -22.29 9.40
C ALA A 130 3.14 -21.74 8.07
N VAL A 131 2.72 -20.54 7.61
CA VAL A 131 3.02 -20.07 6.27
C VAL A 131 4.00 -18.90 6.30
N ASN A 132 5.23 -19.22 6.24
CA ASN A 132 6.42 -18.64 5.63
C ASN A 132 6.53 -17.10 5.49
N VAL A 133 7.68 -16.62 5.97
CA VAL A 133 8.35 -15.37 5.59
C VAL A 133 8.21 -15.07 4.08
N GLU A 134 8.22 -16.10 3.22
CA GLU A 134 7.99 -16.01 1.79
C GLU A 134 6.65 -15.37 1.44
N TYR A 135 5.56 -15.75 2.08
CA TYR A 135 4.25 -15.13 1.86
C TYR A 135 4.23 -13.64 2.26
N ALA A 136 4.87 -13.30 3.38
CA ALA A 136 4.98 -11.91 3.79
C ALA A 136 5.77 -11.08 2.76
N ILE A 137 6.87 -11.62 2.24
CA ILE A 137 7.67 -10.97 1.19
C ILE A 137 6.84 -10.81 -0.08
N GLN A 138 6.11 -11.84 -0.51
CA GLN A 138 5.25 -11.76 -1.69
C GLN A 138 4.18 -10.68 -1.52
N ARG A 139 3.55 -10.55 -0.36
CA ARG A 139 2.57 -9.50 -0.06
C ARG A 139 3.16 -8.09 -0.15
N VAL A 140 4.36 -7.90 0.39
CA VAL A 140 5.08 -6.63 0.26
C VAL A 140 5.38 -6.33 -1.21
N LEU A 141 5.89 -7.31 -1.96
CA LEU A 141 6.19 -7.15 -3.39
C LEU A 141 4.93 -6.82 -4.21
N ASP A 142 3.80 -7.47 -3.95
CA ASP A 142 2.54 -7.21 -4.65
C ASP A 142 2.08 -5.75 -4.45
N THR A 143 2.16 -5.25 -3.23
CA THR A 143 1.81 -3.85 -2.95
C THR A 143 2.78 -2.87 -3.61
N LEU A 144 4.07 -3.20 -3.67
CA LEU A 144 5.08 -2.40 -4.37
C LEU A 144 4.83 -2.36 -5.87
N MET A 145 4.53 -3.50 -6.49
CA MET A 145 4.20 -3.55 -7.92
C MET A 145 3.02 -2.64 -8.25
N GLY A 146 1.95 -2.66 -7.46
CA GLY A 146 0.82 -1.76 -7.65
C GLY A 146 1.19 -0.27 -7.56
N ALA A 147 2.01 0.11 -6.58
CA ALA A 147 2.49 1.49 -6.44
C ALA A 147 3.35 1.94 -7.64
N VAL A 148 4.23 1.07 -8.12
CA VAL A 148 5.08 1.32 -9.29
C VAL A 148 4.23 1.49 -10.54
N ILE A 149 3.25 0.60 -10.78
CA ILE A 149 2.32 0.71 -11.91
C ILE A 149 1.57 2.05 -11.86
N ALA A 150 1.08 2.47 -10.70
CA ALA A 150 0.40 3.76 -10.54
C ALA A 150 1.31 4.94 -10.89
N MET A 151 2.58 4.90 -10.48
CA MET A 151 3.56 5.92 -10.81
C MET A 151 3.84 5.98 -12.32
N ILE A 152 4.00 4.83 -12.97
CA ILE A 152 4.23 4.73 -14.42
C ILE A 152 3.02 5.26 -15.18
N VAL A 153 1.80 4.79 -14.87
CA VAL A 153 0.57 5.22 -15.52
C VAL A 153 0.36 6.73 -15.35
N ASN A 154 0.62 7.26 -14.16
CA ASN A 154 0.48 8.69 -13.94
C ASN A 154 1.51 9.52 -14.71
N ARG A 155 2.69 8.97 -14.97
CA ARG A 155 3.72 9.62 -15.78
C ARG A 155 3.38 9.57 -17.28
N LEU A 156 2.86 8.45 -17.77
CA LEU A 156 2.51 8.26 -19.18
C LEU A 156 1.25 9.01 -19.60
N LEU A 157 0.34 9.21 -18.66
CA LEU A 157 -0.91 9.96 -18.88
C LEU A 157 -0.84 11.30 -18.11
N PRO A 158 -0.13 12.30 -18.61
CA PRO A 158 -0.02 13.58 -17.92
C PRO A 158 -1.40 14.22 -17.78
N SER A 159 -1.70 14.79 -16.63
CA SER A 159 -2.87 15.64 -16.45
C SER A 159 -2.58 16.95 -17.19
N PRO A 160 -3.51 17.49 -17.99
CA PRO A 160 -3.38 18.84 -18.50
C PRO A 160 -3.18 19.77 -17.30
N HIS A 161 -2.13 20.57 -17.32
CA HIS A 161 -1.85 21.56 -16.29
C HIS A 161 -3.09 22.46 -16.19
N LEU A 162 -3.77 22.41 -15.05
CA LEU A 162 -4.48 23.56 -14.58
C LEU A 162 -3.36 24.53 -14.16
N GLU A 163 -2.99 25.42 -15.06
CA GLU A 163 -2.15 26.56 -14.71
C GLU A 163 -2.83 27.25 -13.52
N GLU A 164 -2.14 27.21 -12.39
CA GLU A 164 -2.47 28.06 -11.26
C GLU A 164 -2.44 29.52 -11.75
N LYS A 165 -3.63 30.09 -11.82
CA LYS A 165 -3.79 31.55 -11.80
C LYS A 165 -3.86 32.03 -10.36
#